data_39ec939eb638bf52b23d40ce316bd5fa
#
_entry.id   39ec939eb638bf52b23d40ce316bd5fa
#
_cell.length_a   1.000
_cell.length_b   1.000
_cell.length_c   1.000
_cell.angle_alpha   90.00
_cell.angle_beta   90.00
_cell.angle_gamma   90.00
#
_symmetry.space_group_name_H-M   'P 1'
#
loop_
_entity.id
_entity.type
_entity.pdbx_description
1 polymer ?
#
loop_
_entity_poly.entity_id
_entity_poly.type
_entity_poly.pdbx_seq_one_letter_code
_entity_poly.pdbx_strand_id
1 'polypeptide(L)'
;MDVQVSHCICNGIFNHTSLCEFYQGKLLLHLTIPFEKKPKTNLPSDNLKYYCQRKQMTTRQLAEKLDIVPATVVMYESGKYPIPYDVAIKLADVLKIEAALFYDDFSRFLAVPYTEALKSVRMALGLSQKAFAEQIEVIPSYYYKLEEGNRRPSRKVYQKICAVLEATGRQTSLLWEQPLR
;
A
#
# COMPACT_ATOMS: atom_id res chain seq x y z
N MET A 1 7.31 46.41 -6.77
CA MET A 1 5.94 45.97 -7.08
C MET A 1 5.67 44.76 -6.21
N ASP A 2 5.05 45.00 -5.04
CA ASP A 2 4.82 43.91 -4.09
C ASP A 2 3.53 43.17 -4.45
N VAL A 3 3.69 41.97 -4.98
CA VAL A 3 2.57 41.02 -5.18
C VAL A 3 2.35 40.30 -3.86
N GLN A 4 1.29 40.62 -3.15
CA GLN A 4 0.88 39.88 -1.96
C GLN A 4 0.11 38.64 -2.40
N VAL A 5 0.73 37.48 -2.24
CA VAL A 5 0.07 36.20 -2.41
C VAL A 5 -0.51 35.78 -1.05
N SER A 6 -1.80 35.89 -0.90
CA SER A 6 -2.49 35.41 0.31
C SER A 6 -3.00 33.99 0.06
N HIS A 7 -2.47 33.02 0.79
CA HIS A 7 -3.01 31.67 0.81
C HIS A 7 -4.20 31.62 1.77
N CYS A 8 -5.40 31.64 1.24
CA CYS A 8 -6.60 31.35 2.03
C CYS A 8 -6.81 29.82 2.07
N ILE A 9 -6.37 29.20 3.15
CA ILE A 9 -6.68 27.80 3.44
C ILE A 9 -8.01 27.79 4.19
N CYS A 10 -9.11 27.55 3.52
CA CYS A 10 -10.39 27.29 4.16
C CYS A 10 -10.42 25.83 4.63
N ASN A 11 -9.98 25.60 5.86
CA ASN A 11 -10.12 24.30 6.52
C ASN A 11 -11.58 24.06 6.91
N GLY A 12 -12.22 23.06 6.31
CA GLY A 12 -13.23 22.32 7.04
C GLY A 12 -14.58 22.09 6.42
N ILE A 13 -15.02 22.72 5.32
CA ILE A 13 -16.35 22.44 4.75
C ILE A 13 -16.34 22.36 3.22
N PHE A 14 -15.30 22.84 2.56
CA PHE A 14 -15.25 22.86 1.10
C PHE A 14 -14.19 21.88 0.58
N ASN A 15 -14.58 21.01 -0.36
CA ASN A 15 -13.73 20.04 -1.05
C ASN A 15 -12.81 20.71 -2.10
N HIS A 16 -12.23 21.88 -1.80
CA HIS A 16 -11.36 22.60 -2.73
C HIS A 16 -10.38 23.50 -1.99
N THR A 17 -9.22 23.73 -2.61
CA THR A 17 -8.26 24.74 -2.20
C THR A 17 -8.43 25.94 -3.14
N SER A 18 -8.63 27.12 -2.59
CA SER A 18 -8.71 28.35 -3.38
C SER A 18 -7.38 29.11 -3.29
N LEU A 19 -6.80 29.42 -4.44
CA LEU A 19 -5.66 30.32 -4.58
C LEU A 19 -6.17 31.65 -5.08
N CYS A 20 -5.98 32.71 -4.30
CA CYS A 20 -6.40 34.05 -4.67
C CYS A 20 -5.16 34.93 -4.82
N GLU A 21 -5.03 35.60 -5.95
CA GLU A 21 -3.98 36.56 -6.20
C GLU A 21 -4.62 37.97 -6.29
N PHE A 22 -4.09 38.91 -5.51
CA PHE A 22 -4.59 40.28 -5.45
C PHE A 22 -3.52 41.28 -5.92
N TYR A 23 -3.92 42.25 -6.70
CA TYR A 23 -3.11 43.40 -7.08
C TYR A 23 -3.88 44.70 -6.77
N GLN A 24 -3.27 45.58 -5.99
CA GLN A 24 -3.90 46.86 -5.55
C GLN A 24 -5.30 46.66 -4.97
N GLY A 25 -5.51 45.64 -4.17
CA GLY A 25 -6.80 45.31 -3.55
C GLY A 25 -7.86 44.76 -4.50
N LYS A 26 -7.53 44.54 -5.78
CA LYS A 26 -8.44 43.85 -6.74
C LYS A 26 -8.03 42.40 -6.94
N LEU A 27 -9.00 41.52 -6.91
CA LEU A 27 -8.81 40.10 -7.20
C LEU A 27 -8.41 39.93 -8.67
N LEU A 28 -7.17 39.47 -8.92
CA LEU A 28 -6.68 39.17 -10.26
C LEU A 28 -6.97 37.77 -10.70
N LEU A 29 -6.81 36.83 -9.78
CA LEU A 29 -6.97 35.42 -10.07
C LEU A 29 -7.62 34.71 -8.90
N HIS A 30 -8.66 33.95 -9.18
CA HIS A 30 -9.27 33.00 -8.24
C HIS A 30 -9.24 31.60 -8.86
N LEU A 31 -8.30 30.77 -8.43
CA LEU A 31 -8.21 29.39 -8.83
C LEU A 31 -8.82 28.50 -7.75
N THR A 32 -9.89 27.82 -8.08
CA THR A 32 -10.49 26.80 -7.23
C THR A 32 -9.98 25.44 -7.69
N ILE A 33 -9.09 24.85 -6.91
CA ILE A 33 -8.60 23.50 -7.18
C ILE A 33 -9.47 22.54 -6.36
N PRO A 34 -10.33 21.75 -7.00
CA PRO A 34 -11.13 20.77 -6.27
C PRO A 34 -10.18 19.75 -5.62
N PHE A 35 -10.41 19.44 -4.34
CA PHE A 35 -9.78 18.27 -3.73
C PHE A 35 -10.25 17.05 -4.51
N GLU A 36 -9.33 16.23 -4.98
CA GLU A 36 -9.70 14.92 -5.49
C GLU A 36 -10.52 14.20 -4.42
N LYS A 37 -11.71 13.73 -4.80
CA LYS A 37 -12.53 12.90 -3.92
C LYS A 37 -11.70 11.67 -3.55
N LYS A 38 -11.84 11.21 -2.30
CA LYS A 38 -11.23 9.94 -1.87
C LYS A 38 -11.43 8.91 -2.99
N PRO A 39 -10.37 8.22 -3.44
CA PRO A 39 -10.48 7.28 -4.54
C PRO A 39 -11.58 6.26 -4.23
N LYS A 40 -12.42 5.97 -5.22
CA LYS A 40 -13.44 4.92 -5.14
C LYS A 40 -12.80 3.52 -5.13
N THR A 41 -11.60 3.44 -5.68
CA THR A 41 -10.77 2.24 -5.73
C THR A 41 -9.94 2.16 -4.45
N ASN A 42 -9.80 0.96 -3.90
CA ASN A 42 -8.98 0.74 -2.72
C ASN A 42 -7.54 0.35 -3.10
N LEU A 43 -7.07 0.84 -4.27
CA LEU A 43 -5.73 0.54 -4.77
C LEU A 43 -4.67 1.31 -3.95
N PRO A 44 -3.58 0.65 -3.57
CA PRO A 44 -2.49 1.29 -2.83
C PRO A 44 -1.90 2.54 -3.53
N SER A 45 -1.79 2.51 -4.86
CA SER A 45 -1.31 3.62 -5.69
C SER A 45 -2.22 4.85 -5.62
N ASP A 46 -3.54 4.64 -5.71
CA ASP A 46 -4.52 5.72 -5.66
C ASP A 46 -4.59 6.33 -4.26
N ASN A 47 -4.52 5.50 -3.23
CA ASN A 47 -4.44 5.95 -1.85
C ASN A 47 -3.16 6.79 -1.63
N LEU A 48 -2.00 6.34 -2.12
CA LEU A 48 -0.76 7.08 -1.99
C LEU A 48 -0.87 8.47 -2.61
N LYS A 49 -1.33 8.55 -3.86
CA LYS A 49 -1.53 9.81 -4.59
C LYS A 49 -2.47 10.75 -3.84
N TYR A 50 -3.62 10.23 -3.41
CA TYR A 50 -4.62 11.00 -2.67
C TYR A 50 -4.06 11.57 -1.35
N TYR A 51 -3.39 10.76 -0.54
CA TYR A 51 -2.89 11.22 0.75
C TYR A 51 -1.68 12.14 0.64
N CYS A 52 -0.81 11.96 -0.38
CA CYS A 52 0.27 12.91 -0.69
C CYS A 52 -0.30 14.29 -1.04
N GLN A 53 -1.30 14.35 -1.91
CA GLN A 53 -1.98 15.59 -2.27
C GLN A 53 -2.66 16.25 -1.06
N ARG A 54 -3.39 15.45 -0.27
CA ARG A 54 -4.08 15.94 0.93
C ARG A 54 -3.13 16.52 1.97
N LYS A 55 -1.91 15.97 2.09
CA LYS A 55 -0.85 16.45 2.97
C LYS A 55 0.02 17.53 2.33
N GLN A 56 -0.28 17.93 1.10
CA GLN A 56 0.51 18.89 0.33
C GLN A 56 2.00 18.50 0.25
N MET A 57 2.25 17.20 0.23
CA MET A 57 3.60 16.64 0.20
C MET A 57 4.00 16.36 -1.24
N THR A 58 5.10 16.97 -1.67
CA THR A 58 5.65 16.70 -3.00
C THR A 58 6.32 15.34 -3.05
N THR A 59 6.40 14.74 -4.25
CA THR A 59 7.11 13.47 -4.50
C THR A 59 8.55 13.50 -3.99
N ARG A 60 9.24 14.66 -4.12
CA ARG A 60 10.62 14.84 -3.64
C ARG A 60 10.70 14.79 -2.11
N GLN A 61 9.80 15.51 -1.42
CA GLN A 61 9.75 15.53 0.06
C GLN A 61 9.40 14.15 0.61
N LEU A 62 8.49 13.43 -0.04
CA LEU A 62 8.15 12.07 0.36
C LEU A 62 9.33 11.12 0.16
N ALA A 63 9.99 11.20 -0.99
CA ALA A 63 11.16 10.37 -1.30
C ALA A 63 12.30 10.58 -0.28
N GLU A 64 12.57 11.82 0.10
CA GLU A 64 13.55 12.15 1.14
C GLU A 64 13.20 11.53 2.49
N LYS A 65 11.93 11.62 2.92
CA LYS A 65 11.47 11.02 4.19
C LYS A 65 11.51 9.48 4.19
N LEU A 66 11.39 8.87 3.04
CA LEU A 66 11.44 7.41 2.87
C LEU A 66 12.85 6.88 2.59
N ASP A 67 13.82 7.76 2.38
CA ASP A 67 15.19 7.42 1.95
C ASP A 67 15.20 6.61 0.64
N ILE A 68 14.44 7.09 -0.36
CA ILE A 68 14.35 6.51 -1.71
C ILE A 68 14.46 7.60 -2.78
N VAL A 69 14.68 7.21 -4.03
CA VAL A 69 14.72 8.17 -5.14
C VAL A 69 13.30 8.62 -5.55
N PRO A 70 13.10 9.89 -5.93
CA PRO A 70 11.79 10.41 -6.33
C PRO A 70 11.11 9.59 -7.45
N ALA A 71 11.89 9.07 -8.40
CA ALA A 71 11.36 8.22 -9.47
C ALA A 71 10.64 6.96 -8.94
N THR A 72 11.11 6.39 -7.82
CA THR A 72 10.45 5.24 -7.19
C THR A 72 9.07 5.60 -6.65
N VAL A 73 8.92 6.79 -6.05
CA VAL A 73 7.61 7.27 -5.58
C VAL A 73 6.64 7.40 -6.76
N VAL A 74 7.10 7.97 -7.90
CA VAL A 74 6.29 8.07 -9.13
C VAL A 74 5.85 6.69 -9.63
N MET A 75 6.73 5.67 -9.53
CA MET A 75 6.38 4.29 -9.91
C MET A 75 5.32 3.68 -8.97
N TYR A 76 5.35 4.00 -7.68
CA TYR A 76 4.32 3.59 -6.73
C TYR A 76 2.99 4.31 -6.98
N GLU A 77 3.01 5.63 -7.19
CA GLU A 77 1.82 6.43 -7.48
C GLU A 77 1.15 6.04 -8.80
N SER A 78 1.93 5.63 -9.80
CA SER A 78 1.41 5.14 -11.08
C SER A 78 0.92 3.69 -11.04
N GLY A 79 1.15 2.96 -9.94
CA GLY A 79 0.83 1.53 -9.82
C GLY A 79 1.74 0.62 -10.65
N LYS A 80 2.79 1.17 -11.28
CA LYS A 80 3.73 0.37 -12.08
C LYS A 80 4.53 -0.61 -11.23
N TYR A 81 4.86 -0.22 -10.00
CA TYR A 81 5.47 -1.10 -9.00
C TYR A 81 4.58 -1.22 -7.77
N PRO A 82 4.42 -2.42 -7.22
CA PRO A 82 3.74 -2.60 -5.95
C PRO A 82 4.55 -1.95 -4.83
N ILE A 83 3.85 -1.37 -3.86
CA ILE A 83 4.49 -0.81 -2.66
C ILE A 83 4.96 -1.97 -1.78
N PRO A 84 6.27 -2.08 -1.45
CA PRO A 84 6.76 -3.11 -0.54
C PRO A 84 6.17 -2.93 0.86
N TYR A 85 5.98 -4.04 1.58
CA TYR A 85 5.40 -4.04 2.93
C TYR A 85 6.11 -3.07 3.89
N ASP A 86 7.44 -3.11 3.92
CA ASP A 86 8.23 -2.26 4.82
C ASP A 86 8.16 -0.77 4.42
N VAL A 87 8.02 -0.48 3.12
CA VAL A 87 7.79 0.89 2.61
C VAL A 87 6.38 1.37 2.96
N ALA A 88 5.37 0.50 2.88
CA ALA A 88 4.00 0.83 3.26
C ALA A 88 3.89 1.24 4.74
N ILE A 89 4.63 0.58 5.64
CA ILE A 89 4.72 0.96 7.05
C ILE A 89 5.35 2.35 7.20
N LYS A 90 6.46 2.62 6.53
CA LYS A 90 7.11 3.94 6.55
C LYS A 90 6.20 5.03 5.99
N LEU A 91 5.49 4.75 4.90
CA LEU A 91 4.49 5.66 4.32
C LEU A 91 3.39 6.01 5.32
N ALA A 92 2.86 5.00 6.01
CA ALA A 92 1.83 5.17 7.03
C ALA A 92 2.31 6.10 8.16
N ASP A 93 3.55 5.92 8.61
CA ASP A 93 4.13 6.77 9.65
C ASP A 93 4.37 8.21 9.15
N VAL A 94 4.93 8.39 7.96
CA VAL A 94 5.17 9.71 7.36
C VAL A 94 3.87 10.48 7.12
N LEU A 95 2.86 9.79 6.59
CA LEU A 95 1.56 10.39 6.25
C LEU A 95 0.58 10.42 7.44
N LYS A 96 0.92 9.76 8.56
CA LYS A 96 0.08 9.62 9.77
C LYS A 96 -1.31 9.04 9.45
N ILE A 97 -1.30 7.90 8.77
CA ILE A 97 -2.50 7.14 8.37
C ILE A 97 -2.25 5.63 8.53
N GLU A 98 -3.26 4.82 8.35
CA GLU A 98 -3.15 3.36 8.47
C GLU A 98 -2.33 2.73 7.35
N ALA A 99 -1.39 1.85 7.68
CA ALA A 99 -0.55 1.14 6.72
C ALA A 99 -1.36 0.23 5.79
N ALA A 100 -2.49 -0.30 6.27
CA ALA A 100 -3.38 -1.17 5.51
C ALA A 100 -3.90 -0.54 4.21
N LEU A 101 -3.96 0.80 4.14
CA LEU A 101 -4.34 1.56 2.94
C LEU A 101 -3.33 1.41 1.79
N PHE A 102 -2.11 1.00 2.09
CA PHE A 102 -1.02 0.80 1.12
C PHE A 102 -0.71 -0.68 0.86
N TYR A 103 -1.45 -1.60 1.48
CA TYR A 103 -1.22 -3.03 1.30
C TYR A 103 -1.90 -3.54 0.05
N ASP A 104 -1.14 -4.22 -0.80
CA ASP A 104 -1.65 -5.20 -1.75
C ASP A 104 -1.87 -6.55 -1.03
N ASP A 105 -2.38 -7.55 -1.73
CA ASP A 105 -2.69 -8.84 -1.15
C ASP A 105 -1.47 -9.53 -0.53
N PHE A 106 -0.30 -9.39 -1.14
CA PHE A 106 0.94 -9.92 -0.57
C PHE A 106 1.32 -9.20 0.73
N SER A 107 1.16 -7.88 0.78
CA SER A 107 1.44 -7.10 1.98
C SER A 107 0.43 -7.39 3.09
N ARG A 108 -0.84 -7.64 2.75
CA ARG A 108 -1.86 -8.12 3.70
C ARG A 108 -1.48 -9.46 4.30
N PHE A 109 -1.02 -10.39 3.46
CA PHE A 109 -0.52 -11.69 3.92
C PHE A 109 0.68 -11.54 4.88
N LEU A 110 1.58 -10.59 4.64
CA LEU A 110 2.70 -10.34 5.55
C LEU A 110 2.30 -9.62 6.85
N ALA A 111 1.19 -8.92 6.84
CA ALA A 111 0.67 -8.18 8.00
C ALA A 111 -0.01 -9.07 9.05
N VAL A 112 -0.47 -10.25 8.66
CA VAL A 112 -1.02 -11.27 9.57
C VAL A 112 0.08 -12.24 10.00
N PRO A 113 -0.15 -13.09 11.02
CA PRO A 113 0.76 -14.19 11.34
C PRO A 113 0.86 -15.20 10.18
N TYR A 114 1.63 -14.85 9.16
CA TYR A 114 1.72 -15.64 7.91
C TYR A 114 2.16 -17.10 8.15
N THR A 115 2.91 -17.37 9.22
CA THR A 115 3.30 -18.72 9.62
C THR A 115 2.10 -19.61 9.93
N GLU A 116 1.13 -19.06 10.67
CA GLU A 116 -0.12 -19.75 10.99
C GLU A 116 -1.01 -19.85 9.75
N ALA A 117 -1.05 -18.83 8.92
CA ALA A 117 -1.80 -18.84 7.66
C ALA A 117 -1.28 -19.95 6.71
N LEU A 118 0.05 -20.05 6.55
CA LEU A 118 0.68 -21.11 5.75
C LEU A 118 0.33 -22.50 6.27
N LYS A 119 0.47 -22.70 7.58
CA LYS A 119 0.15 -23.96 8.24
C LYS A 119 -1.33 -24.32 8.09
N SER A 120 -2.22 -23.37 8.28
CA SER A 120 -3.67 -23.57 8.14
C SER A 120 -4.05 -23.96 6.70
N VAL A 121 -3.51 -23.27 5.71
CA VAL A 121 -3.72 -23.58 4.28
C VAL A 121 -3.23 -24.98 3.96
N ARG A 122 -2.01 -25.31 4.35
CA ARG A 122 -1.46 -26.65 4.12
C ARG A 122 -2.30 -27.76 4.77
N MET A 123 -2.71 -27.56 6.02
CA MET A 123 -3.56 -28.52 6.73
C MET A 123 -4.95 -28.65 6.09
N ALA A 124 -5.53 -27.55 5.64
CA ALA A 124 -6.81 -27.57 4.91
C ALA A 124 -6.73 -28.30 3.57
N LEU A 125 -5.54 -28.40 2.97
CA LEU A 125 -5.28 -29.22 1.78
C LEU A 125 -4.95 -30.68 2.12
N GLY A 126 -4.82 -31.03 3.40
CA GLY A 126 -4.45 -32.39 3.83
C GLY A 126 -3.01 -32.78 3.50
N LEU A 127 -2.12 -31.82 3.32
CA LEU A 127 -0.75 -32.03 2.82
C LEU A 127 0.27 -32.03 3.96
N SER A 128 1.30 -32.88 3.82
CA SER A 128 2.52 -32.77 4.63
C SER A 128 3.32 -31.53 4.20
N GLN A 129 4.21 -31.05 5.05
CA GLN A 129 5.10 -29.93 4.73
C GLN A 129 5.91 -30.19 3.45
N LYS A 130 6.43 -31.44 3.30
CA LYS A 130 7.18 -31.86 2.12
C LYS A 130 6.31 -31.82 0.86
N ALA A 131 5.12 -32.40 0.90
CA ALA A 131 4.20 -32.45 -0.24
C ALA A 131 3.74 -31.06 -0.66
N PHE A 132 3.48 -30.15 0.30
CA PHE A 132 3.11 -28.79 -0.02
C PHE A 132 4.29 -27.99 -0.62
N ALA A 133 5.51 -28.18 -0.09
CA ALA A 133 6.71 -27.58 -0.66
C ALA A 133 6.92 -28.01 -2.12
N GLU A 134 6.71 -29.30 -2.41
CA GLU A 134 6.79 -29.83 -3.79
C GLU A 134 5.72 -29.20 -4.69
N GLN A 135 4.48 -29.04 -4.22
CA GLN A 135 3.40 -28.41 -4.98
C GLN A 135 3.68 -26.93 -5.32
N ILE A 136 4.25 -26.17 -4.39
CA ILE A 136 4.62 -24.78 -4.63
C ILE A 136 6.03 -24.65 -5.23
N GLU A 137 6.63 -25.77 -5.67
CA GLU A 137 7.94 -25.84 -6.30
C GLU A 137 9.05 -25.10 -5.53
N VAL A 138 9.15 -25.38 -4.24
CA VAL A 138 10.24 -24.90 -3.38
C VAL A 138 10.92 -26.07 -2.67
N ILE A 139 12.15 -25.84 -2.24
CA ILE A 139 12.89 -26.85 -1.48
C ILE A 139 12.20 -27.05 -0.11
N PRO A 140 11.92 -28.30 0.33
CA PRO A 140 11.25 -28.56 1.61
C PRO A 140 11.90 -27.87 2.82
N SER A 141 13.23 -27.85 2.89
CA SER A 141 13.94 -27.16 3.98
C SER A 141 13.72 -25.64 4.00
N TYR A 142 13.45 -25.03 2.85
CA TYR A 142 13.08 -23.61 2.77
C TYR A 142 11.64 -23.40 3.28
N TYR A 143 10.71 -24.29 2.89
CA TYR A 143 9.32 -24.23 3.34
C TYR A 143 9.20 -24.39 4.87
N TYR A 144 9.97 -25.32 5.46
CA TYR A 144 10.03 -25.48 6.92
C TYR A 144 10.38 -24.16 7.61
N LYS A 145 11.40 -23.45 7.10
CA LYS A 145 11.82 -22.17 7.65
C LYS A 145 10.76 -21.08 7.51
N LEU A 146 9.88 -21.16 6.50
CA LEU A 146 8.74 -20.25 6.35
C LEU A 146 7.68 -20.49 7.42
N GLU A 147 7.30 -21.77 7.66
CA GLU A 147 6.32 -22.12 8.71
C GLU A 147 6.84 -21.86 10.12
N GLU A 148 8.14 -21.97 10.35
CA GLU A 148 8.78 -21.65 11.62
C GLU A 148 8.98 -20.15 11.85
N GLY A 149 8.75 -19.31 10.84
CA GLY A 149 8.99 -17.86 10.91
C GLY A 149 10.46 -17.45 10.80
N ASN A 150 11.38 -18.41 10.58
CA ASN A 150 12.82 -18.17 10.43
C ASN A 150 13.15 -17.49 9.10
N ARG A 151 12.21 -17.45 8.16
CA ARG A 151 12.30 -16.74 6.90
C ARG A 151 10.96 -16.13 6.51
N ARG A 152 11.03 -14.91 5.94
CA ARG A 152 9.86 -14.26 5.34
C ARG A 152 9.66 -14.79 3.92
N PRO A 153 8.42 -15.13 3.50
CA PRO A 153 8.13 -15.54 2.13
C PRO A 153 8.40 -14.40 1.14
N SER A 154 8.88 -14.75 -0.05
CA SER A 154 8.99 -13.80 -1.15
C SER A 154 7.67 -13.70 -1.91
N ARG A 155 7.46 -12.60 -2.67
CA ARG A 155 6.29 -12.43 -3.54
C ARG A 155 6.14 -13.59 -4.54
N LYS A 156 7.23 -14.12 -5.08
CA LYS A 156 7.20 -15.29 -5.97
C LYS A 156 6.63 -16.53 -5.29
N VAL A 157 7.02 -16.78 -4.04
CA VAL A 157 6.49 -17.92 -3.26
C VAL A 157 5.01 -17.70 -2.94
N TYR A 158 4.63 -16.50 -2.55
CA TYR A 158 3.23 -16.14 -2.35
C TYR A 158 2.38 -16.40 -3.60
N GLN A 159 2.84 -15.98 -4.78
CA GLN A 159 2.14 -16.23 -6.06
C GLN A 159 1.97 -17.72 -6.35
N LYS A 160 2.99 -18.57 -6.05
CA LYS A 160 2.88 -20.01 -6.20
C LYS A 160 1.84 -20.61 -5.23
N ILE A 161 1.78 -20.11 -4.00
CA ILE A 161 0.76 -20.54 -3.03
C ILE A 161 -0.64 -20.15 -3.53
N CYS A 162 -0.81 -18.94 -4.03
CA CYS A 162 -2.07 -18.49 -4.62
C CYS A 162 -2.49 -19.39 -5.79
N ALA A 163 -1.57 -19.72 -6.69
CA ALA A 163 -1.85 -20.62 -7.83
C ALA A 163 -2.32 -22.01 -7.37
N VAL A 164 -1.73 -22.58 -6.31
CA VAL A 164 -2.18 -23.85 -5.74
C VAL A 164 -3.57 -23.73 -5.12
N LEU A 165 -3.88 -22.63 -4.42
CA LEU A 165 -5.21 -22.40 -3.87
C LEU A 165 -6.26 -22.28 -4.98
N GLU A 166 -5.99 -21.49 -6.01
CA GLU A 166 -6.88 -21.33 -7.16
C GLU A 166 -7.11 -22.66 -7.89
N ALA A 167 -6.06 -23.45 -8.12
CA ALA A 167 -6.17 -24.77 -8.74
C ALA A 167 -7.03 -25.76 -7.91
N THR A 168 -7.11 -25.55 -6.60
CA THR A 168 -7.95 -26.34 -5.68
C THR A 168 -9.34 -25.73 -5.43
N GLY A 169 -9.70 -24.67 -6.17
CA GLY A 169 -10.99 -23.98 -6.04
C GLY A 169 -11.15 -23.19 -4.73
N ARG A 170 -10.05 -22.86 -4.07
CA ARG A 170 -10.04 -22.09 -2.81
C ARG A 170 -9.72 -20.64 -3.06
N GLN A 171 -10.31 -19.76 -2.24
CA GLN A 171 -10.03 -18.34 -2.33
C GLN A 171 -8.68 -18.00 -1.70
N THR A 172 -7.92 -17.12 -2.36
CA THR A 172 -6.62 -16.64 -1.88
C THR A 172 -6.74 -15.78 -0.62
N SER A 173 -7.93 -15.23 -0.35
CA SER A 173 -8.23 -14.46 0.87
C SER A 173 -8.03 -15.28 2.16
N LEU A 174 -8.08 -16.59 2.09
CA LEU A 174 -7.75 -17.48 3.22
C LEU A 174 -6.35 -17.25 3.81
N LEU A 175 -5.46 -16.62 3.05
CA LEU A 175 -4.10 -16.30 3.51
C LEU A 175 -4.05 -15.11 4.48
N TRP A 176 -5.07 -14.23 4.49
CA TRP A 176 -5.13 -13.05 5.38
C TRP A 176 -6.47 -12.85 6.07
N GLU A 177 -7.54 -13.49 5.62
CA GLU A 177 -8.82 -13.53 6.32
C GLU A 177 -8.81 -14.71 7.29
N GLN A 178 -8.14 -14.55 8.43
CA GLN A 178 -8.27 -15.54 9.51
C GLN A 178 -9.62 -15.35 10.20
N PRO A 179 -10.41 -16.41 10.45
CA PRO A 179 -11.57 -16.27 11.30
C PRO A 179 -11.10 -15.77 12.67
N LEU A 180 -11.63 -14.64 13.10
CA LEU A 180 -11.47 -14.14 14.46
C LEU A 180 -11.83 -15.28 15.41
N ARG A 181 -10.85 -15.78 16.18
CA ARG A 181 -11.05 -16.71 17.26
C ARG A 181 -11.68 -16.03 18.46
#